data_3bbf9fad4592d71a6dc95fbd4f5b11d7
#
_entry.id   3bbf9fad4592d71a6dc95fbd4f5b11d7
#
_cell.length_a   1.000
_cell.length_b   1.000
_cell.length_c   1.000
_cell.angle_alpha   90.00
_cell.angle_beta   90.00
_cell.angle_gamma   90.00
#
_symmetry.space_group_name_H-M   'P 1'
#
loop_
_entity.id
_entity.type
_entity.pdbx_description
1 polymer ?
#
loop_
_entity_poly.entity_id
_entity_poly.type
_entity_poly.pdbx_seq_one_letter_code
_entity_poly.pdbx_strand_id
1 'polypeptide(L)'
;MTNQALEPVQFLEWDSKFFGAKIGRVTSRNLTDKEIAKVENWVSTHRMDCLYYLADGSKIESSRVAEANGFFLTDLRMTYDISLHADLVETEARVGFREANEKDLPELMTMAGVYHQNSRFFADEHFPREKCQRLYELWLQKDFQ
;
A
#
# COMPACT_ATOMS: atom_id res chain seq x y z
N MET A 1 -19.36 4.79 26.87
CA MET A 1 -18.55 4.37 25.72
C MET A 1 -17.79 5.59 25.25
N THR A 2 -16.53 5.72 25.61
CA THR A 2 -15.66 6.85 25.22
C THR A 2 -15.42 6.77 23.73
N ASN A 3 -15.97 7.74 22.99
CA ASN A 3 -15.69 7.94 21.57
C ASN A 3 -14.21 8.39 21.48
N GLN A 4 -13.27 7.47 21.38
CA GLN A 4 -11.89 7.80 21.04
C GLN A 4 -11.94 8.36 19.62
N ALA A 5 -11.74 9.67 19.50
CA ALA A 5 -11.57 10.28 18.20
C ALA A 5 -10.42 9.54 17.50
N LEU A 6 -10.70 8.95 16.34
CA LEU A 6 -9.68 8.29 15.54
C LEU A 6 -8.58 9.31 15.23
N GLU A 7 -7.34 8.95 15.55
CA GLU A 7 -6.18 9.75 15.18
C GLU A 7 -6.19 10.02 13.67
N PRO A 8 -5.85 11.24 13.22
CA PRO A 8 -5.91 11.59 11.80
C PRO A 8 -4.92 10.81 10.95
N VAL A 9 -3.87 10.26 11.59
CA VAL A 9 -2.83 9.45 10.95
C VAL A 9 -2.58 8.20 11.77
N GLN A 10 -2.51 7.06 11.12
CA GLN A 10 -2.04 5.81 11.68
C GLN A 10 -0.54 5.68 11.41
N PHE A 11 0.26 5.54 12.46
CA PHE A 11 1.68 5.22 12.33
C PHE A 11 1.86 3.79 11.80
N LEU A 12 2.73 3.60 10.80
CA LEU A 12 3.03 2.32 10.20
C LEU A 12 4.36 1.79 10.74
N GLU A 13 4.30 1.09 11.86
CA GLU A 13 5.49 0.66 12.61
C GLU A 13 6.42 -0.24 11.79
N TRP A 14 5.85 -1.23 11.10
CA TRP A 14 6.63 -2.16 10.30
C TRP A 14 7.33 -1.46 9.12
N ASP A 15 6.58 -0.66 8.34
CA ASP A 15 7.14 0.12 7.22
C ASP A 15 8.22 1.07 7.72
N SER A 16 7.96 1.75 8.84
CA SER A 16 8.89 2.71 9.43
C SER A 16 10.21 2.06 9.82
N LYS A 17 10.14 0.92 10.50
CA LYS A 17 11.31 0.15 10.89
C LYS A 17 12.09 -0.38 9.69
N PHE A 18 11.38 -0.88 8.68
CA PHE A 18 11.99 -1.45 7.48
C PHE A 18 12.72 -0.39 6.65
N PHE A 19 12.08 0.73 6.38
CA PHE A 19 12.67 1.81 5.58
C PHE A 19 13.61 2.73 6.38
N GLY A 20 13.49 2.75 7.70
CA GLY A 20 14.26 3.65 8.58
C GLY A 20 13.76 5.09 8.53
N ALA A 21 12.48 5.29 8.27
CA ALA A 21 11.79 6.57 8.18
C ALA A 21 10.46 6.50 8.95
N LYS A 22 9.95 7.61 9.43
CA LYS A 22 8.65 7.65 10.10
C LYS A 22 7.54 7.73 9.06
N ILE A 23 6.86 6.61 8.85
CA ILE A 23 5.84 6.45 7.82
C ILE A 23 4.47 6.33 8.48
N GLY A 24 3.49 7.06 7.96
CA GLY A 24 2.11 7.02 8.41
C GLY A 24 1.12 6.90 7.27
N ARG A 25 -0.12 6.60 7.63
CA ARG A 25 -1.25 6.56 6.71
C ARG A 25 -2.37 7.44 7.23
N VAL A 26 -2.87 8.34 6.40
CA VAL A 26 -4.08 9.13 6.69
C VAL A 26 -5.25 8.19 6.89
N THR A 27 -5.98 8.35 7.99
CA THR A 27 -7.09 7.45 8.37
C THR A 27 -8.40 7.80 7.67
N SER A 28 -8.61 9.08 7.35
CA SER A 28 -9.79 9.53 6.61
C SER A 28 -9.75 9.08 5.16
N ARG A 29 -10.88 8.63 4.63
CA ARG A 29 -11.08 8.39 3.19
C ARG A 29 -11.60 9.61 2.44
N ASN A 30 -12.01 10.64 3.17
CA ASN A 30 -12.53 11.88 2.61
C ASN A 30 -11.72 13.04 3.17
N LEU A 31 -10.74 13.50 2.40
CA LEU A 31 -9.86 14.59 2.80
C LEU A 31 -10.51 15.93 2.41
N THR A 32 -10.73 16.76 3.42
CA THR A 32 -11.22 18.15 3.29
C THR A 32 -10.16 19.10 3.86
N ASP A 33 -10.29 20.41 3.64
CA ASP A 33 -9.41 21.42 4.22
C ASP A 33 -9.33 21.31 5.75
N LYS A 34 -10.45 20.94 6.38
CA LYS A 34 -10.48 20.73 7.83
C LYS A 34 -9.72 19.47 8.26
N GLU A 35 -9.81 18.41 7.46
CA GLU A 35 -9.10 17.16 7.77
C GLU A 35 -7.61 17.30 7.49
N ILE A 36 -7.21 17.97 6.41
CA ILE A 36 -5.80 18.17 6.11
C ILE A 36 -5.10 19.00 7.19
N ALA A 37 -5.75 20.04 7.73
CA ALA A 37 -5.19 20.84 8.82
C ALA A 37 -4.89 19.99 10.08
N LYS A 38 -5.73 18.99 10.39
CA LYS A 38 -5.47 18.06 11.49
C LYS A 38 -4.30 17.13 11.18
N VAL A 39 -4.22 16.65 9.93
CA VAL A 39 -3.11 15.80 9.46
C VAL A 39 -1.80 16.55 9.57
N GLU A 40 -1.72 17.79 9.07
CA GLU A 40 -0.52 18.64 9.13
C GLU A 40 -0.05 18.89 10.56
N ASN A 41 -0.98 19.23 11.47
CA ASN A 41 -0.64 19.42 12.87
C ASN A 41 -0.09 18.14 13.51
N TRP A 42 -0.69 17.00 13.19
CA TRP A 42 -0.24 15.69 13.68
C TRP A 42 1.15 15.34 13.13
N VAL A 43 1.37 15.53 11.83
CA VAL A 43 2.64 15.32 11.13
C VAL A 43 3.77 16.13 11.76
N SER A 44 3.54 17.43 11.98
CA SER A 44 4.51 18.33 12.58
C SER A 44 4.87 17.91 14.00
N THR A 45 3.85 17.53 14.80
CA THR A 45 4.02 17.10 16.20
C THR A 45 4.85 15.80 16.28
N HIS A 46 4.61 14.85 15.38
CA HIS A 46 5.27 13.53 15.40
C HIS A 46 6.52 13.46 14.52
N ARG A 47 6.81 14.54 13.78
CA ARG A 47 7.95 14.64 12.84
C ARG A 47 7.97 13.46 11.88
N MET A 48 6.88 13.32 11.11
CA MET A 48 6.75 12.27 10.10
C MET A 48 7.57 12.61 8.87
N ASP A 49 8.13 11.58 8.24
CA ASP A 49 8.95 11.70 7.02
C ASP A 49 8.13 11.41 5.76
N CYS A 50 7.12 10.53 5.86
CA CYS A 50 6.28 10.12 4.73
C CYS A 50 4.85 9.83 5.18
N LEU A 51 3.89 10.22 4.34
CA LEU A 51 2.47 9.89 4.52
C LEU A 51 1.88 9.22 3.28
N TYR A 52 1.10 8.18 3.52
CA TYR A 52 0.21 7.62 2.51
C TYR A 52 -1.21 8.12 2.70
N TYR A 53 -1.87 8.42 1.61
CA TYR A 53 -3.30 8.66 1.58
C TYR A 53 -3.97 7.75 0.56
N LEU A 54 -4.93 6.93 1.00
CA LEU A 54 -5.73 6.09 0.12
C LEU A 54 -7.02 6.83 -0.22
N ALA A 55 -7.00 7.58 -1.31
CA ALA A 55 -8.14 8.32 -1.80
C ALA A 55 -9.24 7.39 -2.34
N ASP A 56 -10.49 7.79 -2.12
CA ASP A 56 -11.64 7.21 -2.80
C ASP A 56 -11.74 7.84 -4.20
N GLY A 57 -11.52 7.05 -5.25
CA GLY A 57 -11.53 7.53 -6.64
C GLY A 57 -12.86 8.14 -7.09
N SER A 58 -13.95 7.88 -6.39
CA SER A 58 -15.24 8.52 -6.65
C SER A 58 -15.34 9.95 -6.10
N LYS A 59 -14.39 10.37 -5.26
CA LYS A 59 -14.36 11.66 -4.56
C LYS A 59 -13.21 12.54 -5.04
N ILE A 60 -13.35 13.08 -6.22
CA ILE A 60 -12.31 13.89 -6.88
C ILE A 60 -11.83 15.07 -6.01
N GLU A 61 -12.72 15.67 -5.23
CA GLU A 61 -12.37 16.81 -4.37
C GLU A 61 -11.34 16.43 -3.30
N SER A 62 -11.43 15.21 -2.75
CA SER A 62 -10.43 14.71 -1.79
C SER A 62 -9.04 14.55 -2.42
N SER A 63 -8.98 14.12 -3.68
CA SER A 63 -7.72 14.03 -4.42
C SER A 63 -7.14 15.43 -4.69
N ARG A 64 -7.98 16.40 -5.06
CA ARG A 64 -7.57 17.80 -5.27
C ARG A 64 -7.02 18.44 -3.99
N VAL A 65 -7.69 18.21 -2.85
CA VAL A 65 -7.19 18.68 -1.56
C VAL A 65 -5.83 18.05 -1.24
N ALA A 66 -5.67 16.75 -1.48
CA ALA A 66 -4.39 16.07 -1.27
C ALA A 66 -3.29 16.67 -2.15
N GLU A 67 -3.51 16.80 -3.45
CA GLU A 67 -2.55 17.37 -4.41
C GLU A 67 -2.17 18.82 -4.06
N ALA A 68 -3.16 19.65 -3.67
CA ALA A 68 -2.92 21.03 -3.23
C ALA A 68 -2.04 21.12 -1.98
N ASN A 69 -1.95 20.04 -1.18
CA ASN A 69 -1.16 19.95 0.04
C ASN A 69 0.07 19.01 -0.10
N GLY A 70 0.58 18.87 -1.31
CA GLY A 70 1.87 18.22 -1.57
C GLY A 70 1.82 16.70 -1.70
N PHE A 71 0.64 16.08 -1.69
CA PHE A 71 0.53 14.67 -2.08
C PHE A 71 0.61 14.55 -3.60
N PHE A 72 1.20 13.46 -4.07
CA PHE A 72 1.23 13.12 -5.49
C PHE A 72 0.79 11.66 -5.71
N LEU A 73 0.21 11.38 -6.87
CA LEU A 73 -0.25 10.04 -7.21
C LEU A 73 0.94 9.10 -7.40
N THR A 74 1.00 8.05 -6.60
CA THR A 74 2.06 7.03 -6.66
C THR A 74 1.58 5.68 -7.16
N ASP A 75 0.28 5.38 -6.97
CA ASP A 75 -0.26 4.07 -7.29
C ASP A 75 -1.78 4.16 -7.52
N LEU A 76 -2.32 3.25 -8.33
CA LEU A 76 -3.76 3.10 -8.58
C LEU A 76 -4.20 1.67 -8.23
N ARG A 77 -4.98 1.55 -7.16
CA ARG A 77 -5.55 0.27 -6.75
C ARG A 77 -6.93 0.07 -7.37
N MET A 78 -7.08 -0.94 -8.22
CA MET A 78 -8.36 -1.38 -8.76
C MET A 78 -8.76 -2.72 -8.15
N THR A 79 -10.03 -2.84 -7.76
CA THR A 79 -10.60 -4.08 -7.25
C THR A 79 -11.69 -4.53 -8.20
N TYR A 80 -11.59 -5.77 -8.66
CA TYR A 80 -12.61 -6.40 -9.49
C TYR A 80 -13.27 -7.49 -8.66
N ASP A 81 -14.57 -7.63 -8.81
CA ASP A 81 -15.36 -8.71 -8.24
C ASP A 81 -16.19 -9.40 -9.32
N ILE A 82 -16.52 -10.64 -9.09
CA ILE A 82 -17.42 -11.43 -9.95
C ILE A 82 -18.41 -12.18 -9.08
N SER A 83 -19.69 -12.12 -9.46
CA SER A 83 -20.72 -12.96 -8.82
C SER A 83 -20.52 -14.40 -9.23
N LEU A 84 -20.33 -15.29 -8.26
CA LEU A 84 -20.20 -16.71 -8.48
C LEU A 84 -21.59 -17.33 -8.57
N HIS A 85 -21.99 -17.79 -9.77
CA HIS A 85 -23.19 -18.58 -9.98
C HIS A 85 -22.85 -20.07 -9.92
N ALA A 86 -23.81 -20.90 -9.54
CA ALA A 86 -23.64 -22.35 -9.39
C ALA A 86 -23.15 -23.06 -10.68
N ASP A 87 -23.31 -22.42 -11.82
CA ASP A 87 -22.94 -22.93 -13.13
C ASP A 87 -21.50 -22.57 -13.57
N LEU A 88 -20.72 -21.94 -12.71
CA LEU A 88 -19.28 -21.79 -12.97
C LEU A 88 -18.65 -23.18 -12.86
N VAL A 89 -18.63 -23.85 -14.00
CA VAL A 89 -18.01 -25.15 -14.20
C VAL A 89 -16.58 -25.15 -13.69
N GLU A 90 -16.20 -26.19 -12.96
CA GLU A 90 -14.80 -26.50 -12.66
C GLU A 90 -13.99 -26.30 -13.95
N THR A 91 -13.20 -25.23 -13.96
CA THR A 91 -12.24 -25.07 -15.04
C THR A 91 -11.29 -26.24 -14.94
N GLU A 92 -11.25 -27.09 -15.94
CA GLU A 92 -10.24 -28.14 -16.09
C GLU A 92 -8.89 -27.55 -15.67
N ALA A 93 -8.18 -28.25 -14.80
CA ALA A 93 -6.87 -27.82 -14.31
C ALA A 93 -6.04 -27.43 -15.54
N ARG A 94 -5.72 -26.13 -15.65
CA ARG A 94 -5.00 -25.62 -16.82
C ARG A 94 -3.68 -26.35 -16.92
N VAL A 95 -3.49 -27.07 -18.02
CA VAL A 95 -2.25 -27.82 -18.29
C VAL A 95 -1.05 -26.87 -18.15
N GLY A 96 -0.06 -27.28 -17.36
CA GLY A 96 1.15 -26.48 -17.11
C GLY A 96 1.14 -25.61 -15.85
N PHE A 97 0.05 -25.62 -15.06
CA PHE A 97 0.02 -24.96 -13.76
C PHE A 97 0.21 -25.99 -12.64
N ARG A 98 0.96 -25.62 -11.64
CA ARG A 98 1.15 -26.37 -10.40
C ARG A 98 1.30 -25.41 -9.24
N GLU A 99 1.09 -25.89 -8.05
CA GLU A 99 1.44 -25.15 -6.83
C GLU A 99 2.96 -24.98 -6.71
N ALA A 100 3.39 -23.82 -6.21
CA ALA A 100 4.78 -23.57 -5.90
C ALA A 100 5.20 -24.36 -4.64
N ASN A 101 6.47 -24.73 -4.57
CA ASN A 101 7.05 -25.41 -3.41
C ASN A 101 8.36 -24.71 -2.99
N GLU A 102 8.95 -25.13 -1.88
CA GLU A 102 10.13 -24.50 -1.31
C GLU A 102 11.33 -24.38 -2.28
N LYS A 103 11.46 -25.30 -3.26
CA LYS A 103 12.55 -25.26 -4.25
C LYS A 103 12.38 -24.11 -5.25
N ASP A 104 11.13 -23.63 -5.43
CA ASP A 104 10.81 -22.52 -6.32
C ASP A 104 11.08 -21.16 -5.65
N LEU A 105 11.18 -21.14 -4.32
CA LEU A 105 11.26 -19.90 -3.54
C LEU A 105 12.41 -18.96 -3.98
N PRO A 106 13.65 -19.40 -4.25
CA PRO A 106 14.72 -18.51 -4.67
C PRO A 106 14.42 -17.78 -5.99
N GLU A 107 13.83 -18.51 -6.96
CA GLU A 107 13.45 -17.94 -8.25
C GLU A 107 12.27 -16.97 -8.10
N LEU A 108 11.26 -17.36 -7.36
CA LEU A 108 10.09 -16.51 -7.07
C LEU A 108 10.46 -15.23 -6.33
N MET A 109 11.38 -15.27 -5.37
CA MET A 109 11.91 -14.09 -4.68
C MET A 109 12.60 -13.14 -5.66
N THR A 110 13.44 -13.66 -6.53
CA THR A 110 14.09 -12.87 -7.59
C THR A 110 13.05 -12.21 -8.49
N MET A 111 12.06 -12.96 -8.93
CA MET A 111 10.96 -12.44 -9.74
C MET A 111 10.18 -11.34 -9.00
N ALA A 112 9.84 -11.55 -7.72
CA ALA A 112 9.11 -10.58 -6.91
C ALA A 112 9.88 -9.26 -6.79
N GLY A 113 11.18 -9.30 -6.55
CA GLY A 113 12.02 -8.11 -6.46
C GLY A 113 12.15 -7.33 -7.78
N VAL A 114 12.06 -8.01 -8.93
CA VAL A 114 12.24 -7.39 -10.26
C VAL A 114 10.93 -6.89 -10.86
N TYR A 115 9.83 -7.64 -10.72
CA TYR A 115 8.59 -7.35 -11.47
C TYR A 115 7.63 -6.38 -10.79
N HIS A 116 7.79 -6.05 -9.50
CA HIS A 116 6.92 -5.12 -8.78
C HIS A 116 7.34 -3.65 -8.88
N GLN A 117 7.94 -3.24 -10.02
CA GLN A 117 8.46 -1.88 -10.20
C GLN A 117 7.38 -0.78 -10.31
N ASN A 118 6.12 -1.16 -10.53
CA ASN A 118 5.00 -0.23 -10.69
C ASN A 118 4.24 -0.02 -9.38
N SER A 119 4.93 0.02 -8.24
CA SER A 119 4.29 0.23 -6.95
C SER A 119 4.62 1.60 -6.37
N ARG A 120 3.83 2.02 -5.36
CA ARG A 120 4.06 3.29 -4.64
C ARG A 120 5.49 3.46 -4.12
N PHE A 121 6.15 2.36 -3.73
CA PHE A 121 7.52 2.40 -3.23
C PHE A 121 8.55 2.67 -4.33
N PHE A 122 8.28 2.21 -5.54
CA PHE A 122 9.14 2.47 -6.69
C PHE A 122 8.80 3.82 -7.38
N ALA A 123 7.59 4.32 -7.21
CA ALA A 123 7.16 5.59 -7.75
C ALA A 123 7.74 6.79 -6.97
N ASP A 124 8.06 6.59 -5.68
CA ASP A 124 8.63 7.63 -4.82
C ASP A 124 10.16 7.46 -4.72
N GLU A 125 10.89 8.46 -5.21
CA GLU A 125 12.36 8.47 -5.23
C GLU A 125 13.02 8.50 -3.84
N HIS A 126 12.27 8.85 -2.79
CA HIS A 126 12.76 8.85 -1.41
C HIS A 126 12.93 7.44 -0.84
N PHE A 127 12.35 6.42 -1.48
CA PHE A 127 12.56 5.03 -1.09
C PHE A 127 13.76 4.41 -1.82
N PRO A 128 14.79 3.91 -1.09
CA PRO A 128 15.93 3.25 -1.71
C PRO A 128 15.49 2.03 -2.53
N ARG A 129 15.89 1.98 -3.80
CA ARG A 129 15.50 0.91 -4.75
C ARG A 129 15.77 -0.49 -4.23
N GLU A 130 16.92 -0.71 -3.61
CA GLU A 130 17.30 -1.99 -3.02
C GLU A 130 16.33 -2.43 -1.89
N LYS A 131 15.90 -1.46 -1.06
CA LYS A 131 14.88 -1.74 -0.04
C LYS A 131 13.53 -2.05 -0.67
N CYS A 132 13.14 -1.36 -1.73
CA CYS A 132 11.90 -1.66 -2.45
C CYS A 132 11.90 -3.08 -3.00
N GLN A 133 13.00 -3.54 -3.62
CA GLN A 133 13.15 -4.93 -4.08
C GLN A 133 13.07 -5.92 -2.92
N ARG A 134 13.83 -5.66 -1.86
CA ARG A 134 13.86 -6.52 -0.67
C ARG A 134 12.51 -6.66 0.02
N LEU A 135 11.67 -5.63 -0.04
CA LEU A 135 10.31 -5.64 0.50
C LEU A 135 9.48 -6.77 -0.11
N TYR A 136 9.47 -6.87 -1.43
CA TYR A 136 8.68 -7.88 -2.15
C TYR A 136 9.21 -9.29 -1.97
N GLU A 137 10.53 -9.44 -1.90
CA GLU A 137 11.17 -10.71 -1.55
C GLU A 137 10.72 -11.19 -0.16
N LEU A 138 10.73 -10.30 0.84
CA LEU A 138 10.31 -10.63 2.20
C LEU A 138 8.82 -10.95 2.31
N TRP A 139 7.97 -10.25 1.58
CA TRP A 139 6.54 -10.56 1.55
C TRP A 139 6.30 -11.95 1.00
N LEU A 140 6.91 -12.27 -0.14
CA LEU A 140 6.81 -13.60 -0.72
C LEU A 140 7.32 -14.69 0.24
N GLN A 141 8.48 -14.46 0.86
CA GLN A 141 9.05 -15.40 1.83
C GLN A 141 8.10 -15.65 3.01
N LYS A 142 7.40 -14.61 3.46
CA LYS A 142 6.43 -14.72 4.58
C LYS A 142 5.19 -15.51 4.18
N ASP A 143 4.74 -15.38 2.94
CA ASP A 143 3.55 -16.08 2.44
C ASP A 143 3.80 -17.59 2.24
N PHE A 144 5.08 -18.01 2.21
CA PHE A 144 5.49 -19.42 2.16
C PHE A 144 5.56 -20.11 3.55
N GLN A 145 5.45 -19.37 4.65
CA GLN A 145 5.50 -19.90 6.03
C GLN A 145 4.10 -20.16 6.59
#